data_f7331349c7409e0c67952d080e8c657e
#
_entry.id   f7331349c7409e0c67952d080e8c657e
#
_cell.length_a   1.000
_cell.length_b   1.000
_cell.length_c   1.000
_cell.angle_alpha   90.00
_cell.angle_beta   90.00
_cell.angle_gamma   90.00
#
_symmetry.space_group_name_H-M   'P 1'
#
loop_
_entity.id
_entity.type
_entity.pdbx_description
1 polymer ?
#
loop_
_entity_poly.entity_id
_entity_poly.type
_entity_poly.pdbx_seq_one_letter_code
_entity_poly.pdbx_strand_id
1 'polypeptide(L)'
;MKKVLWSGVLALAVAVLLALAPAPAQAQMTKVEGKAFDSAYVRDFYLEGNAIPTQKRNTVVLKGADGKHLVFSLLDTSGYSSEIQQKYAGMIIVERKAMVGAAAVGTGAYGLGLVKPTPAEGPAKLIVYDVAGAKVAETATQHDAKLAQPVPLQATTTGGQAKLYLGRYWVEIK
;
A
#
# COMPACT_ATOMS: atom_id res chain seq x y z
N MET A 1 7.29 61.25 29.27
CA MET A 1 6.27 60.52 28.48
C MET A 1 6.91 60.06 27.17
N LYS A 2 7.47 58.86 27.05
CA LYS A 2 7.93 58.19 25.81
C LYS A 2 8.39 56.76 26.18
N LYS A 3 7.47 55.87 26.45
CA LYS A 3 7.73 54.42 26.59
C LYS A 3 6.45 53.66 26.25
N VAL A 4 6.07 53.52 25.01
CA VAL A 4 5.16 52.47 24.49
C VAL A 4 5.33 52.42 22.98
N LEU A 5 6.26 51.69 22.40
CA LEU A 5 6.30 51.41 20.95
C LEU A 5 7.19 50.22 20.57
N TRP A 6 7.64 49.39 21.53
CA TRP A 6 8.52 48.28 21.17
C TRP A 6 7.94 46.85 21.35
N SER A 7 6.73 46.74 21.88
CA SER A 7 6.08 45.43 22.09
C SER A 7 5.34 44.87 20.88
N GLY A 8 5.09 45.67 19.86
CA GLY A 8 4.32 45.26 18.66
C GLY A 8 5.14 44.56 17.57
N VAL A 9 6.44 44.89 17.48
CA VAL A 9 7.29 44.39 16.37
C VAL A 9 7.77 42.97 16.59
N LEU A 10 7.96 42.55 17.86
CA LEU A 10 8.42 41.18 18.16
C LEU A 10 7.34 40.11 17.94
N ALA A 11 6.05 40.46 18.13
CA ALA A 11 4.94 39.53 17.94
C ALA A 11 4.68 39.19 16.46
N LEU A 12 4.95 40.14 15.55
CA LEU A 12 4.76 39.93 14.10
C LEU A 12 5.86 39.05 13.50
N ALA A 13 7.09 39.11 14.02
CA ALA A 13 8.22 38.30 13.52
C ALA A 13 8.08 36.81 13.86
N VAL A 14 7.49 36.46 14.99
CA VAL A 14 7.29 35.06 15.39
C VAL A 14 6.17 34.41 14.59
N ALA A 15 5.12 35.15 14.21
CA ALA A 15 4.01 34.63 13.40
C ALA A 15 4.42 34.29 11.96
N VAL A 16 5.39 35.00 11.37
CA VAL A 16 5.89 34.75 10.01
C VAL A 16 6.84 33.54 9.95
N LEU A 17 7.56 33.23 11.03
CA LEU A 17 8.44 32.04 11.08
C LEU A 17 7.68 30.71 11.21
N LEU A 18 6.45 30.71 11.75
CA LEU A 18 5.63 29.48 11.81
C LEU A 18 4.97 29.12 10.48
N ALA A 19 4.87 30.06 9.53
CA ALA A 19 4.26 29.83 8.22
C ALA A 19 5.21 29.19 7.19
N LEU A 20 6.51 29.02 7.52
CA LEU A 20 7.55 28.43 6.68
C LEU A 20 7.93 27.01 7.10
N ALA A 21 7.12 26.34 7.93
CA ALA A 21 7.31 24.92 8.17
C ALA A 21 7.13 24.18 6.83
N PRO A 22 8.14 23.45 6.32
CA PRO A 22 7.97 22.67 5.11
C PRO A 22 6.81 21.70 5.34
N ALA A 23 5.82 21.74 4.45
CA ALA A 23 4.76 20.75 4.46
C ALA A 23 5.42 19.36 4.46
N PRO A 24 4.95 18.40 5.26
CA PRO A 24 5.54 17.06 5.28
C PRO A 24 5.58 16.56 3.85
N ALA A 25 6.79 16.22 3.37
CA ALA A 25 6.99 15.68 2.04
C ALA A 25 6.11 14.42 1.94
N GLN A 26 5.00 14.54 1.24
CA GLN A 26 4.13 13.38 1.00
C GLN A 26 4.98 12.34 0.27
N ALA A 27 4.98 11.11 0.78
CA ALA A 27 5.73 10.02 0.21
C ALA A 27 5.30 9.83 -1.26
N GLN A 28 6.11 10.36 -2.17
CA GLN A 28 5.81 10.33 -3.61
C GLN A 28 6.00 8.90 -4.10
N MET A 29 4.90 8.26 -4.46
CA MET A 29 4.89 6.91 -5.04
C MET A 29 4.77 7.00 -6.55
N THR A 30 5.60 6.23 -7.26
CA THR A 30 5.53 6.07 -8.71
C THR A 30 5.38 4.60 -9.08
N LYS A 31 4.62 4.32 -10.13
CA LYS A 31 4.52 2.97 -10.68
C LYS A 31 5.77 2.65 -11.48
N VAL A 32 6.32 1.45 -11.27
CA VAL A 32 7.51 0.95 -11.99
C VAL A 32 7.07 0.12 -13.17
N GLU A 33 7.67 0.34 -14.35
CA GLU A 33 7.37 -0.36 -15.60
C GLU A 33 8.64 -0.77 -16.35
N GLY A 34 8.49 -1.56 -17.42
CA GLY A 34 9.59 -2.00 -18.29
C GLY A 34 10.64 -2.84 -17.57
N LYS A 35 11.91 -2.65 -17.92
CA LYS A 35 13.03 -3.45 -17.38
C LYS A 35 13.16 -3.37 -15.85
N ALA A 36 12.86 -2.22 -15.26
CA ALA A 36 12.90 -2.06 -13.80
C ALA A 36 11.82 -2.89 -13.10
N PHE A 37 10.63 -3.00 -13.71
CA PHE A 37 9.57 -3.91 -13.25
C PHE A 37 10.06 -5.37 -13.33
N ASP A 38 10.64 -5.79 -14.46
CA ASP A 38 11.13 -7.16 -14.64
C ASP A 38 12.21 -7.54 -13.60
N SER A 39 13.04 -6.58 -13.21
CA SER A 39 14.07 -6.77 -12.18
C SER A 39 13.50 -6.88 -10.76
N ALA A 40 12.37 -6.24 -10.49
CA ALA A 40 11.71 -6.27 -9.18
C ALA A 40 10.66 -7.40 -9.07
N TYR A 41 10.26 -8.00 -10.20
CA TYR A 41 9.28 -9.07 -10.23
C TYR A 41 9.83 -10.35 -9.58
N VAL A 42 9.02 -10.95 -8.70
CA VAL A 42 9.32 -12.22 -8.02
C VAL A 42 8.42 -13.30 -8.62
N ARG A 43 9.02 -14.37 -9.13
CA ARG A 43 8.30 -15.45 -9.82
C ARG A 43 7.56 -16.37 -8.85
N ASP A 44 8.21 -16.75 -7.76
CA ASP A 44 7.68 -17.68 -6.76
C ASP A 44 7.74 -17.01 -5.38
N PHE A 45 6.70 -17.18 -4.59
CA PHE A 45 6.60 -16.62 -3.26
C PHE A 45 6.36 -17.74 -2.23
N TYR A 46 7.07 -17.69 -1.11
CA TYR A 46 7.02 -18.74 -0.10
C TYR A 46 6.07 -18.38 1.02
N LEU A 47 5.03 -19.21 1.23
CA LEU A 47 4.07 -19.11 2.32
C LEU A 47 3.82 -20.47 2.93
N GLU A 48 3.92 -20.58 4.25
CA GLU A 48 3.66 -21.81 5.00
C GLU A 48 4.43 -23.01 4.42
N GLY A 49 5.68 -22.80 4.00
CA GLY A 49 6.54 -23.82 3.38
C GLY A 49 6.22 -24.14 1.92
N ASN A 50 5.23 -23.49 1.31
CA ASN A 50 4.85 -23.70 -0.08
C ASN A 50 5.46 -22.63 -0.97
N ALA A 51 6.06 -23.02 -2.10
CA ALA A 51 6.50 -22.12 -3.15
C ALA A 51 5.31 -21.87 -4.11
N ILE A 52 4.65 -20.74 -3.98
CA ILE A 52 3.43 -20.41 -4.74
C ILE A 52 3.78 -19.48 -5.90
N PRO A 53 3.46 -19.80 -7.16
CA PRO A 53 3.73 -18.93 -8.29
C PRO A 53 2.99 -17.61 -8.18
N THR A 54 3.66 -16.52 -8.56
CA THR A 54 3.04 -15.19 -8.67
C THR A 54 2.53 -14.96 -10.09
N GLN A 55 1.51 -14.13 -10.21
CA GLN A 55 0.91 -13.80 -11.51
C GLN A 55 1.55 -12.53 -12.08
N LYS A 56 2.52 -12.64 -12.99
CA LYS A 56 3.24 -11.48 -13.56
C LYS A 56 2.31 -10.40 -14.10
N ARG A 57 1.22 -10.77 -14.78
CA ARG A 57 0.21 -9.81 -15.33
C ARG A 57 -0.59 -9.09 -14.24
N ASN A 58 -0.67 -9.71 -13.07
CA ASN A 58 -1.35 -9.18 -11.89
C ASN A 58 -0.31 -8.84 -10.81
N THR A 59 0.76 -8.15 -11.23
CA THR A 59 1.81 -7.63 -10.35
C THR A 59 1.92 -6.12 -10.53
N VAL A 60 2.07 -5.43 -9.42
CA VAL A 60 2.29 -3.98 -9.35
C VAL A 60 3.56 -3.74 -8.54
N VAL A 61 4.46 -2.92 -9.06
CA VAL A 61 5.63 -2.42 -8.35
C VAL A 61 5.48 -0.92 -8.18
N LEU A 62 5.51 -0.46 -6.94
CA LEU A 62 5.53 0.95 -6.58
C LEU A 62 6.92 1.30 -6.04
N LYS A 63 7.44 2.47 -6.43
CA LYS A 63 8.71 3.00 -5.96
C LYS A 63 8.48 4.29 -5.19
N GLY A 64 9.01 4.36 -3.98
CA GLY A 64 9.00 5.56 -3.17
C GLY A 64 10.08 6.56 -3.58
N ALA A 65 10.01 7.79 -3.07
CA ALA A 65 11.03 8.83 -3.27
C ALA A 65 12.42 8.42 -2.74
N ASP A 66 12.47 7.52 -1.77
CA ASP A 66 13.68 6.91 -1.21
C ASP A 66 14.31 5.82 -2.10
N GLY A 67 13.70 5.55 -3.26
CA GLY A 67 14.15 4.53 -4.20
C GLY A 67 13.75 3.09 -3.84
N LYS A 68 13.10 2.87 -2.69
CA LYS A 68 12.65 1.56 -2.21
C LYS A 68 11.33 1.15 -2.86
N HIS A 69 11.13 -0.17 -2.99
CA HIS A 69 9.98 -0.74 -3.67
C HIS A 69 8.95 -1.32 -2.69
N LEU A 70 7.72 -1.32 -3.16
CA LEU A 70 6.62 -2.14 -2.66
C LEU A 70 6.14 -2.99 -3.84
N VAL A 71 6.25 -4.31 -3.73
CA VAL A 71 5.85 -5.24 -4.78
C VAL A 71 4.59 -5.96 -4.33
N PHE A 72 3.52 -5.82 -5.10
CA PHE A 72 2.25 -6.52 -4.90
C PHE A 72 2.03 -7.48 -6.05
N SER A 73 1.63 -8.72 -5.77
CA SER A 73 1.27 -9.68 -6.81
C SER A 73 0.11 -10.56 -6.36
N LEU A 74 -0.76 -10.96 -7.27
CA LEU A 74 -1.65 -12.07 -7.01
C LEU A 74 -0.87 -13.38 -7.06
N LEU A 75 -1.34 -14.37 -6.30
CA LEU A 75 -0.78 -15.72 -6.26
C LEU A 75 -1.63 -16.67 -7.10
N ASP A 76 -1.00 -17.64 -7.74
CA ASP A 76 -1.69 -18.76 -8.35
C ASP A 76 -1.80 -19.90 -7.34
N THR A 77 -2.88 -19.92 -6.60
CA THR A 77 -3.15 -20.92 -5.55
C THR A 77 -3.92 -22.13 -6.04
N SER A 78 -4.23 -22.23 -7.35
CA SER A 78 -5.12 -23.25 -7.91
C SER A 78 -4.64 -24.70 -7.67
N GLY A 79 -3.34 -24.92 -7.55
CA GLY A 79 -2.73 -26.23 -7.29
C GLY A 79 -2.52 -26.57 -5.80
N TYR A 80 -3.01 -25.73 -4.86
CA TYR A 80 -2.75 -25.87 -3.44
C TYR A 80 -4.01 -26.26 -2.65
N SER A 81 -3.86 -26.51 -1.35
CA SER A 81 -4.98 -26.89 -0.47
C SER A 81 -6.06 -25.79 -0.46
N SER A 82 -7.31 -26.20 -0.17
CA SER A 82 -8.43 -25.25 -0.04
C SER A 82 -8.19 -24.19 1.03
N GLU A 83 -7.41 -24.50 2.05
CA GLU A 83 -7.02 -23.57 3.11
C GLU A 83 -6.13 -22.45 2.53
N ILE A 84 -5.10 -22.79 1.77
CA ILE A 84 -4.22 -21.83 1.08
C ILE A 84 -5.03 -20.98 0.10
N GLN A 85 -5.91 -21.60 -0.70
CA GLN A 85 -6.74 -20.88 -1.67
C GLN A 85 -7.70 -19.87 -1.03
N GLN A 86 -8.28 -20.19 0.10
CA GLN A 86 -9.21 -19.31 0.82
C GLN A 86 -8.48 -18.20 1.57
N LYS A 87 -7.29 -18.47 2.07
CA LYS A 87 -6.51 -17.56 2.90
C LYS A 87 -5.79 -16.50 2.08
N TYR A 88 -5.16 -16.88 0.97
CA TYR A 88 -4.26 -16.01 0.22
C TYR A 88 -4.81 -15.62 -1.15
N ALA A 89 -5.01 -14.32 -1.35
CA ALA A 89 -5.28 -13.74 -2.66
C ALA A 89 -4.00 -13.28 -3.36
N GLY A 90 -2.98 -12.86 -2.58
CA GLY A 90 -1.76 -12.29 -3.13
C GLY A 90 -0.64 -12.22 -2.11
N MET A 91 0.39 -11.47 -2.47
CA MET A 91 1.55 -11.20 -1.63
C MET A 91 1.96 -9.72 -1.69
N ILE A 92 2.72 -9.28 -0.70
CA ILE A 92 3.44 -8.00 -0.71
C ILE A 92 4.88 -8.19 -0.23
N ILE A 93 5.83 -7.58 -0.95
CA ILE A 93 7.20 -7.36 -0.48
C ILE A 93 7.36 -5.87 -0.18
N VAL A 94 7.86 -5.57 1.01
CA VAL A 94 7.96 -4.23 1.58
C VAL A 94 9.43 -3.96 1.85
N GLU A 95 10.10 -3.13 1.02
CA GLU A 95 11.51 -2.76 1.22
C GLU A 95 11.69 -1.59 2.21
N ARG A 96 10.60 -0.93 2.61
CA ARG A 96 10.55 0.13 3.62
C ARG A 96 9.24 0.03 4.41
N LYS A 97 9.19 0.57 5.61
CA LYS A 97 7.91 0.67 6.33
C LYS A 97 6.88 1.41 5.47
N ALA A 98 5.69 0.87 5.37
CA ALA A 98 4.59 1.42 4.59
C ALA A 98 3.26 1.33 5.34
N MET A 99 2.35 2.22 4.98
CA MET A 99 0.94 2.10 5.36
C MET A 99 0.19 1.44 4.21
N VAL A 100 -0.52 0.35 4.50
CA VAL A 100 -1.45 -0.32 3.59
C VAL A 100 -2.84 -0.09 4.14
N GLY A 101 -3.55 0.90 3.61
CA GLY A 101 -4.74 1.45 4.27
C GLY A 101 -4.39 2.03 5.64
N ALA A 102 -5.07 1.54 6.69
CA ALA A 102 -4.79 1.91 8.08
C ALA A 102 -3.72 1.00 8.75
N ALA A 103 -3.29 -0.08 8.10
CA ALA A 103 -2.34 -1.04 8.66
C ALA A 103 -0.90 -0.60 8.42
N ALA A 104 -0.10 -0.48 9.49
CA ALA A 104 1.34 -0.29 9.38
C ALA A 104 2.03 -1.64 9.11
N VAL A 105 2.77 -1.72 8.00
CA VAL A 105 3.49 -2.93 7.58
C VAL A 105 4.99 -2.64 7.58
N GLY A 106 5.75 -3.44 8.32
CA GLY A 106 7.20 -3.34 8.39
C GLY A 106 7.89 -3.83 7.12
N THR A 107 9.21 -3.65 7.05
CA THR A 107 10.04 -4.26 5.99
C THR A 107 9.95 -5.78 6.08
N GLY A 108 9.72 -6.45 4.95
CA GLY A 108 9.57 -7.90 4.89
C GLY A 108 8.73 -8.38 3.73
N ALA A 109 8.43 -9.67 3.75
CA ALA A 109 7.60 -10.36 2.78
C ALA A 109 6.35 -10.93 3.49
N TYR A 110 5.17 -10.74 2.91
CA TYR A 110 3.89 -11.04 3.55
C TYR A 110 2.88 -11.60 2.55
N GLY A 111 2.05 -12.54 3.01
CA GLY A 111 0.84 -12.95 2.31
C GLY A 111 -0.29 -11.93 2.48
N LEU A 112 -1.14 -11.81 1.47
CA LEU A 112 -2.33 -10.95 1.49
C LEU A 112 -3.59 -11.80 1.33
N GLY A 113 -4.54 -11.62 2.23
CA GLY A 113 -5.89 -12.17 2.14
C GLY A 113 -6.90 -11.06 1.91
N LEU A 114 -7.97 -11.36 1.15
CA LEU A 114 -9.10 -10.45 0.93
C LEU A 114 -10.40 -11.14 1.32
N VAL A 115 -10.97 -10.72 2.45
CA VAL A 115 -12.27 -11.21 2.94
C VAL A 115 -13.37 -10.25 2.50
N LYS A 116 -14.16 -10.67 1.51
CA LYS A 116 -15.26 -9.88 0.98
C LYS A 116 -16.50 -10.00 1.87
N PRO A 117 -17.32 -8.94 2.04
CA PRO A 117 -18.58 -9.04 2.73
C PRO A 117 -19.59 -9.89 1.93
N THR A 118 -20.60 -10.40 2.63
CA THR A 118 -21.75 -11.08 2.01
C THR A 118 -23.03 -10.37 2.47
N PRO A 119 -23.80 -9.72 1.56
CA PRO A 119 -23.55 -9.57 0.12
C PRO A 119 -22.29 -8.75 -0.19
N ALA A 120 -21.76 -8.85 -1.43
CA ALA A 120 -20.50 -8.25 -1.85
C ALA A 120 -20.54 -6.71 -2.01
N GLU A 121 -21.38 -6.06 -1.19
CA GLU A 121 -21.56 -4.61 -1.10
C GLU A 121 -20.93 -4.10 0.19
N GLY A 122 -20.15 -3.02 0.08
CA GLY A 122 -19.45 -2.43 1.21
C GLY A 122 -17.97 -2.81 1.31
N PRO A 123 -17.28 -2.42 2.39
CA PRO A 123 -15.85 -2.64 2.55
C PRO A 123 -15.52 -4.12 2.78
N ALA A 124 -14.49 -4.61 2.09
CA ALA A 124 -13.84 -5.88 2.41
C ALA A 124 -12.76 -5.67 3.48
N LYS A 125 -12.23 -6.76 4.03
CA LYS A 125 -11.05 -6.74 4.90
C LYS A 125 -9.85 -7.23 4.13
N LEU A 126 -8.80 -6.43 4.09
CA LEU A 126 -7.48 -6.83 3.63
C LEU A 126 -6.67 -7.27 4.84
N ILE A 127 -6.16 -8.51 4.80
CA ILE A 127 -5.41 -9.12 5.90
C ILE A 127 -3.98 -9.34 5.43
N VAL A 128 -3.02 -8.98 6.28
CA VAL A 128 -1.60 -9.21 6.06
C VAL A 128 -1.16 -10.36 6.95
N TYR A 129 -0.52 -11.37 6.37
CA TYR A 129 0.02 -12.53 7.05
C TYR A 129 1.54 -12.56 6.90
N ASP A 130 2.25 -12.99 7.92
CA ASP A 130 3.67 -13.32 7.76
C ASP A 130 3.85 -14.59 6.90
N VAL A 131 5.10 -14.92 6.58
CA VAL A 131 5.41 -16.09 5.74
C VAL A 131 5.09 -17.43 6.42
N ALA A 132 4.93 -17.45 7.74
CA ALA A 132 4.49 -18.62 8.51
C ALA A 132 2.95 -18.73 8.60
N GLY A 133 2.21 -17.75 8.06
CA GLY A 133 0.76 -17.75 8.00
C GLY A 133 0.06 -17.10 9.21
N ALA A 134 0.80 -16.48 10.14
CA ALA A 134 0.20 -15.74 11.23
C ALA A 134 -0.29 -14.36 10.75
N LYS A 135 -1.49 -13.95 11.18
CA LYS A 135 -2.02 -12.60 10.89
C LYS A 135 -1.20 -11.56 11.65
N VAL A 136 -0.61 -10.61 10.93
CA VAL A 136 0.18 -9.53 11.49
C VAL A 136 -0.51 -8.17 11.43
N ALA A 137 -1.43 -7.97 10.47
CA ALA A 137 -2.22 -6.75 10.37
C ALA A 137 -3.52 -6.99 9.61
N GLU A 138 -4.48 -6.07 9.77
CA GLU A 138 -5.67 -6.01 8.92
C GLU A 138 -6.13 -4.56 8.74
N THR A 139 -6.80 -4.29 7.63
CA THR A 139 -7.40 -2.98 7.35
C THR A 139 -8.70 -3.15 6.56
N ALA A 140 -9.65 -2.24 6.76
CA ALA A 140 -10.81 -2.15 5.89
C ALA A 140 -10.39 -1.56 4.54
N THR A 141 -10.98 -2.09 3.46
CA THR A 141 -10.85 -1.52 2.13
C THR A 141 -11.95 -0.50 1.87
N GLN A 142 -11.75 0.34 0.85
CA GLN A 142 -12.84 1.09 0.23
C GLN A 142 -13.40 0.28 -0.95
N HIS A 143 -14.67 0.49 -1.29
CA HIS A 143 -15.31 -0.14 -2.45
C HIS A 143 -15.63 0.91 -3.51
N ASP A 144 -15.13 0.73 -4.73
CA ASP A 144 -15.41 1.61 -5.88
C ASP A 144 -16.42 0.96 -6.81
N ALA A 145 -17.70 1.20 -6.56
CA ALA A 145 -18.79 0.69 -7.38
C ALA A 145 -18.80 1.29 -8.80
N LYS A 146 -18.19 2.48 -8.99
CA LYS A 146 -18.17 3.22 -10.25
C LYS A 146 -16.98 2.89 -11.14
N LEU A 147 -16.04 2.07 -10.67
CA LEU A 147 -14.88 1.67 -11.46
C LEU A 147 -15.33 0.96 -12.74
N ALA A 148 -15.09 1.59 -13.90
CA ALA A 148 -15.64 1.13 -15.19
C ALA A 148 -15.10 -0.25 -15.57
N GLN A 149 -13.80 -0.48 -15.40
CA GLN A 149 -13.13 -1.74 -15.76
C GLN A 149 -12.28 -2.23 -14.58
N PRO A 150 -12.86 -3.01 -13.65
CA PRO A 150 -12.08 -3.61 -12.58
C PRO A 150 -11.19 -4.71 -13.15
N VAL A 151 -9.89 -4.63 -12.87
CA VAL A 151 -8.92 -5.69 -13.14
C VAL A 151 -8.51 -6.37 -11.83
N PRO A 152 -8.01 -7.61 -11.86
CA PRO A 152 -7.72 -8.36 -10.64
C PRO A 152 -6.78 -7.63 -9.67
N LEU A 153 -5.72 -7.00 -10.19
CA LEU A 153 -4.80 -6.16 -9.43
C LEU A 153 -4.32 -4.98 -10.26
N GLN A 154 -4.41 -3.78 -9.70
CA GLN A 154 -3.85 -2.56 -10.31
C GLN A 154 -3.48 -1.53 -9.24
N ALA A 155 -2.62 -0.59 -9.60
CA ALA A 155 -2.40 0.60 -8.81
C ALA A 155 -2.57 1.85 -9.66
N THR A 156 -3.11 2.89 -9.05
CA THR A 156 -3.14 4.25 -9.60
C THR A 156 -2.28 5.16 -8.73
N THR A 157 -1.55 6.06 -9.35
CA THR A 157 -0.75 7.08 -8.66
C THR A 157 -1.21 8.45 -9.11
N THR A 158 -1.64 9.29 -8.18
CA THR A 158 -2.12 10.64 -8.46
C THR A 158 -1.58 11.58 -7.38
N GLY A 159 -0.86 12.63 -7.79
CA GLY A 159 -0.29 13.59 -6.84
C GLY A 159 0.70 12.97 -5.83
N GLY A 160 1.37 11.87 -6.21
CA GLY A 160 2.29 11.15 -5.34
C GLY A 160 1.64 10.15 -4.36
N GLN A 161 0.32 10.11 -4.29
CA GLN A 161 -0.43 9.10 -3.53
C GLN A 161 -0.70 7.88 -4.40
N ALA A 162 -0.63 6.69 -3.83
CA ALA A 162 -0.94 5.45 -4.52
C ALA A 162 -2.20 4.80 -3.94
N LYS A 163 -3.05 4.27 -4.82
CA LYS A 163 -4.17 3.40 -4.46
C LYS A 163 -3.94 2.03 -5.08
N LEU A 164 -4.00 0.99 -4.27
CA LEU A 164 -3.94 -0.39 -4.71
C LEU A 164 -5.35 -0.95 -4.79
N TYR A 165 -5.73 -1.46 -5.94
CA TYR A 165 -7.02 -2.08 -6.20
C TYR A 165 -6.89 -3.60 -6.33
N LEU A 166 -7.76 -4.33 -5.66
CA LEU A 166 -8.03 -5.75 -5.85
C LEU A 166 -9.47 -5.88 -6.37
N GLY A 167 -9.61 -5.92 -7.68
CA GLY A 167 -10.92 -5.77 -8.32
C GLY A 167 -11.50 -4.37 -8.05
N ARG A 168 -12.64 -4.30 -7.35
CA ARG A 168 -13.28 -3.03 -6.94
C ARG A 168 -12.91 -2.56 -5.54
N TYR A 169 -12.18 -3.38 -4.77
CA TYR A 169 -11.73 -3.03 -3.44
C TYR A 169 -10.37 -2.35 -3.49
N TRP A 170 -10.19 -1.25 -2.78
CA TRP A 170 -8.93 -0.53 -2.78
C TRP A 170 -8.50 -0.05 -1.41
N VAL A 171 -7.21 0.14 -1.25
CA VAL A 171 -6.56 0.77 -0.09
C VAL A 171 -5.57 1.82 -0.56
N GLU A 172 -5.34 2.83 0.28
CA GLU A 172 -4.28 3.80 0.06
C GLU A 172 -2.94 3.19 0.48
N ILE A 173 -1.88 3.50 -0.27
CA ILE A 173 -0.49 3.10 0.03
C ILE A 173 0.33 4.37 0.31
N LYS A 174 0.99 4.37 1.48
CA LYS A 174 1.85 5.48 1.94
C LYS A 174 3.20 5.00 2.43
#